data_2dc07088920bb9a02382510a4bfb7bae
#
_entry.id   2dc07088920bb9a02382510a4bfb7bae
#
_cell.length_a   1.000
_cell.length_b   1.000
_cell.length_c   1.000
_cell.angle_alpha   90.00
_cell.angle_beta   90.00
_cell.angle_gamma   90.00
#
_symmetry.space_group_name_H-M   'P 1'
#
loop_
_entity.id
_entity.type
_entity.pdbx_description
1 polymer ?
#
loop_
_entity_poly.entity_id
_entity_poly.type
_entity_poly.pdbx_seq_one_letter_code
_entity_poly.pdbx_strand_id
1 'polypeptide(L)'
;MHQKLVAVDWGTSSLRGALINSDGAVLEKRAFPQGIMQVAHGQFQNVFEQRFADWMTDDMLCLVSGMAGSRQGWREAPYCPCPSGFEDIAQHLQWIEKDRIGIVPGLSTFNDATPDVMRGEEIQIFGALNTLKIETAQLVLPGTHSKWAKVLNSKITDFKTFMTGEFYALLSQHSILAKTCLPDAPLKKEVFLEGVMQSQKPGGLLHHAFSARSLALFEKLNPAQSSSYISGLLIGEEIKSAKSSMQSDSTPLFILGNSQLTQRYAFAMDALELSAQALADEVTWSGLWALAHHLYPDHFKLS
;
A
#
# COMPACT_ATOMS: atom_id res chain seq x y z
N MET A 1 -5.61 30.22 -10.49
CA MET A 1 -4.59 29.94 -9.44
C MET A 1 -5.19 28.91 -8.51
N HIS A 2 -4.57 27.75 -8.36
CA HIS A 2 -5.08 26.72 -7.42
C HIS A 2 -4.86 27.17 -5.98
N GLN A 3 -5.90 27.13 -5.16
CA GLN A 3 -5.81 27.52 -3.75
C GLN A 3 -5.93 26.33 -2.79
N LYS A 4 -6.48 25.22 -3.26
CA LYS A 4 -6.65 23.98 -2.51
C LYS A 4 -6.49 22.78 -3.41
N LEU A 5 -6.25 21.64 -2.79
CA LEU A 5 -6.16 20.34 -3.43
C LEU A 5 -7.32 19.44 -2.99
N VAL A 6 -8.00 18.83 -3.95
CA VAL A 6 -8.84 17.66 -3.73
C VAL A 6 -7.98 16.43 -3.96
N ALA A 7 -7.52 15.81 -2.90
CA ALA A 7 -6.72 14.60 -2.94
C ALA A 7 -7.64 13.38 -2.89
N VAL A 8 -7.55 12.48 -3.87
CA VAL A 8 -8.43 11.30 -3.96
C VAL A 8 -7.58 10.03 -4.02
N ASP A 9 -7.92 9.06 -3.18
CA ASP A 9 -7.41 7.71 -3.22
C ASP A 9 -8.56 6.77 -3.60
N TRP A 10 -8.53 6.28 -4.83
CA TRP A 10 -9.59 5.42 -5.38
C TRP A 10 -9.07 4.00 -5.60
N GLY A 11 -9.21 3.19 -4.56
CA GLY A 11 -8.76 1.81 -4.52
C GLY A 11 -9.74 0.83 -5.18
N THR A 12 -9.46 -0.46 -5.06
CA THR A 12 -10.29 -1.54 -5.60
C THR A 12 -11.67 -1.60 -4.95
N SER A 13 -11.74 -1.42 -3.62
CA SER A 13 -12.96 -1.58 -2.81
C SER A 13 -13.43 -0.30 -2.11
N SER A 14 -12.63 0.76 -2.09
CA SER A 14 -12.94 2.00 -1.38
C SER A 14 -12.55 3.24 -2.18
N LEU A 15 -13.27 4.34 -1.92
CA LEU A 15 -13.00 5.68 -2.41
C LEU A 15 -12.82 6.58 -1.21
N ARG A 16 -11.66 7.23 -1.10
CA ARG A 16 -11.37 8.19 -0.04
C ARG A 16 -10.99 9.52 -0.66
N GLY A 17 -11.34 10.64 0.00
CA GLY A 17 -10.94 11.96 -0.42
C GLY A 17 -10.57 12.84 0.76
N ALA A 18 -9.66 13.78 0.52
CA ALA A 18 -9.30 14.83 1.44
C ALA A 18 -9.29 16.19 0.72
N LEU A 19 -9.89 17.19 1.34
CA LEU A 19 -9.74 18.58 0.94
C LEU A 19 -8.56 19.16 1.71
N ILE A 20 -7.55 19.67 1.01
CA ILE A 20 -6.28 20.11 1.57
C ILE A 20 -6.05 21.57 1.15
N ASN A 21 -5.63 22.41 2.11
CA ASN A 21 -5.29 23.80 1.80
C ASN A 21 -3.89 23.91 1.16
N SER A 22 -3.52 25.13 0.78
CA SER A 22 -2.21 25.44 0.17
C SER A 22 -1.02 25.09 1.05
N ASP A 23 -1.19 25.03 2.37
CA ASP A 23 -0.12 24.74 3.34
C ASP A 23 -0.04 23.26 3.73
N GLY A 24 -0.84 22.40 3.08
CA GLY A 24 -0.87 20.96 3.34
C GLY A 24 -1.78 20.50 4.47
N ALA A 25 -2.50 21.41 5.14
CA ALA A 25 -3.42 21.02 6.19
C ALA A 25 -4.70 20.41 5.61
N VAL A 26 -5.10 19.25 6.12
CA VAL A 26 -6.34 18.59 5.75
C VAL A 26 -7.53 19.29 6.42
N LEU A 27 -8.44 19.83 5.61
CA LEU A 27 -9.62 20.56 6.06
C LEU A 27 -10.83 19.63 6.29
N GLU A 28 -11.03 18.66 5.39
CA GLU A 28 -12.15 17.72 5.43
C GLU A 28 -11.70 16.39 4.85
N LYS A 29 -12.27 15.28 5.33
CA LYS A 29 -12.08 13.92 4.80
C LYS A 29 -13.40 13.26 4.50
N ARG A 30 -13.47 12.47 3.43
CA ARG A 30 -14.62 11.63 3.07
C ARG A 30 -14.15 10.22 2.75
N ALA A 31 -14.97 9.22 3.08
CA ALA A 31 -14.72 7.82 2.75
C ALA A 31 -16.01 7.14 2.34
N PHE A 32 -15.94 6.33 1.29
CA PHE A 32 -17.09 5.61 0.73
C PHE A 32 -16.68 4.16 0.42
N PRO A 33 -17.53 3.15 0.70
CA PRO A 33 -17.31 1.77 0.29
C PRO A 33 -17.65 1.60 -1.20
N GLN A 34 -17.01 2.40 -2.06
CA GLN A 34 -17.28 2.50 -3.49
C GLN A 34 -15.95 2.57 -4.28
N GLY A 35 -15.20 1.46 -4.22
CA GLY A 35 -13.99 1.33 -5.04
C GLY A 35 -14.31 1.10 -6.51
N ILE A 36 -13.28 0.96 -7.35
CA ILE A 36 -13.46 0.84 -8.81
C ILE A 36 -14.32 -0.36 -9.22
N MET A 37 -14.33 -1.44 -8.44
CA MET A 37 -15.14 -2.63 -8.72
C MET A 37 -16.64 -2.42 -8.55
N GLN A 38 -17.07 -1.38 -7.84
CA GLN A 38 -18.46 -0.98 -7.64
C GLN A 38 -18.92 0.12 -8.62
N VAL A 39 -18.05 0.52 -9.55
CA VAL A 39 -18.36 1.56 -10.54
C VAL A 39 -18.59 0.91 -11.91
N ALA A 40 -19.75 1.11 -12.49
CA ALA A 40 -20.03 0.63 -13.84
C ALA A 40 -19.14 1.36 -14.86
N HIS A 41 -18.80 0.67 -15.95
CA HIS A 41 -17.98 1.24 -17.01
C HIS A 41 -18.58 2.56 -17.52
N GLY A 42 -17.76 3.60 -17.65
CA GLY A 42 -18.17 4.94 -18.09
C GLY A 42 -18.84 5.80 -17.01
N GLN A 43 -19.03 5.30 -15.76
CA GLN A 43 -19.72 6.04 -14.69
C GLN A 43 -18.76 6.72 -13.69
N PHE A 44 -17.46 6.63 -13.89
CA PHE A 44 -16.47 7.20 -12.96
C PHE A 44 -16.64 8.71 -12.76
N GLN A 45 -16.85 9.45 -13.85
CA GLN A 45 -17.12 10.90 -13.80
C GLN A 45 -18.34 11.20 -12.92
N ASN A 46 -19.45 10.51 -13.14
CA ASN A 46 -20.69 10.72 -12.38
C ASN A 46 -20.50 10.39 -10.89
N VAL A 47 -19.77 9.31 -10.58
CA VAL A 47 -19.46 8.96 -9.17
C VAL A 47 -18.58 10.02 -8.53
N PHE A 48 -17.55 10.49 -9.22
CA PHE A 48 -16.67 11.56 -8.73
C PHE A 48 -17.49 12.83 -8.45
N GLU A 49 -18.31 13.27 -9.37
CA GLU A 49 -19.16 14.46 -9.21
C GLU A 49 -20.12 14.31 -8.04
N GLN A 50 -20.79 13.17 -7.89
CA GLN A 50 -21.68 12.91 -6.75
C GLN A 50 -21.00 12.98 -5.39
N ARG A 51 -19.69 12.71 -5.31
CA ARG A 51 -18.95 12.64 -4.06
C ARG A 51 -18.14 13.90 -3.73
N PHE A 52 -17.72 14.64 -4.77
CA PHE A 52 -16.73 15.71 -4.61
C PHE A 52 -17.04 17.00 -5.38
N ALA A 53 -18.20 17.09 -6.13
CA ALA A 53 -18.52 18.29 -6.90
C ALA A 53 -18.57 19.57 -6.07
N ASP A 54 -19.03 19.46 -4.83
CA ASP A 54 -19.08 20.59 -3.88
C ASP A 54 -17.68 21.08 -3.41
N TRP A 55 -16.66 20.24 -3.56
CA TRP A 55 -15.26 20.66 -3.35
C TRP A 55 -14.62 21.24 -4.60
N MET A 56 -15.12 20.91 -5.79
CA MET A 56 -14.51 21.26 -7.09
C MET A 56 -14.95 22.64 -7.59
N THR A 57 -14.39 23.70 -7.02
CA THR A 57 -14.52 25.07 -7.56
C THR A 57 -13.51 25.30 -8.70
N ASP A 58 -13.62 26.45 -9.40
CA ASP A 58 -12.79 26.74 -10.60
C ASP A 58 -11.27 26.85 -10.30
N ASP A 59 -10.93 27.10 -9.05
CA ASP A 59 -9.56 27.26 -8.57
C ASP A 59 -9.00 26.02 -7.88
N MET A 60 -9.66 24.85 -8.00
CA MET A 60 -9.22 23.60 -7.39
C MET A 60 -8.40 22.73 -8.33
N LEU A 61 -7.30 22.19 -7.81
CA LEU A 61 -6.61 21.04 -8.39
C LEU A 61 -7.17 19.75 -7.76
N CYS A 62 -7.40 18.73 -8.57
CA CYS A 62 -7.71 17.38 -8.10
C CYS A 62 -6.65 16.40 -8.59
N LEU A 63 -6.06 15.63 -7.67
CA LEU A 63 -5.17 14.52 -8.00
C LEU A 63 -5.76 13.21 -7.48
N VAL A 64 -5.92 12.24 -8.39
CA VAL A 64 -6.51 10.95 -8.11
C VAL A 64 -5.44 9.86 -8.20
N SER A 65 -5.15 9.22 -7.08
CA SER A 65 -4.23 8.08 -6.98
C SER A 65 -4.99 6.75 -6.91
N GLY A 66 -4.29 5.64 -7.10
CA GLY A 66 -4.80 4.29 -6.95
C GLY A 66 -5.41 3.71 -8.22
N MET A 67 -6.32 2.76 -8.04
CA MET A 67 -6.85 1.92 -9.13
C MET A 67 -7.71 2.66 -10.15
N ALA A 68 -8.08 3.93 -9.92
CA ALA A 68 -8.71 4.77 -10.93
C ALA A 68 -7.83 4.92 -12.20
N GLY A 69 -6.52 4.78 -12.08
CA GLY A 69 -5.55 4.78 -13.18
C GLY A 69 -5.32 3.42 -13.86
N SER A 70 -6.03 2.36 -13.47
CA SER A 70 -5.92 1.05 -14.11
C SER A 70 -6.75 0.98 -15.41
N ARG A 71 -6.54 -0.09 -16.21
CA ARG A 71 -7.36 -0.36 -17.41
C ARG A 71 -8.85 -0.43 -17.15
N GLN A 72 -9.23 -0.85 -15.96
CA GLN A 72 -10.62 -0.97 -15.51
C GLN A 72 -11.11 0.29 -14.77
N GLY A 73 -10.24 1.26 -14.59
CA GLY A 73 -10.50 2.49 -13.86
C GLY A 73 -11.09 3.61 -14.71
N TRP A 74 -10.98 4.83 -14.20
CA TRP A 74 -11.53 6.02 -14.86
C TRP A 74 -10.82 6.37 -16.17
N ARG A 75 -9.48 6.39 -16.13
CA ARG A 75 -8.61 6.55 -17.32
C ARG A 75 -7.32 5.81 -17.08
N GLU A 76 -6.93 4.95 -18.02
CA GLU A 76 -5.67 4.23 -17.93
C GLU A 76 -4.49 5.23 -17.91
N ALA A 77 -3.71 5.17 -16.82
CA ALA A 77 -2.46 5.88 -16.69
C ALA A 77 -1.29 4.89 -16.86
N PRO A 78 -0.21 5.26 -17.56
CA PRO A 78 0.92 4.37 -17.75
C PRO A 78 1.63 4.08 -16.42
N TYR A 79 2.54 3.12 -16.45
CA TYR A 79 3.50 2.92 -15.37
C TYR A 79 4.80 3.66 -15.69
N CYS A 80 5.28 4.48 -14.76
CA CYS A 80 6.61 5.08 -14.87
C CYS A 80 7.66 4.02 -14.49
N PRO A 81 8.70 3.81 -15.29
CA PRO A 81 9.76 2.89 -14.93
C PRO A 81 10.62 3.43 -13.79
N CYS A 82 10.99 2.58 -12.83
CA CYS A 82 11.98 2.92 -11.81
C CYS A 82 13.39 3.04 -12.42
N PRO A 83 14.24 3.94 -11.89
CA PRO A 83 14.02 4.84 -10.74
C PRO A 83 13.13 6.04 -11.08
N SER A 84 12.10 6.28 -10.26
CA SER A 84 11.15 7.37 -10.48
C SER A 84 10.96 8.22 -9.22
N GLY A 85 10.86 9.53 -9.42
CA GLY A 85 10.53 10.54 -8.42
C GLY A 85 9.31 11.38 -8.84
N PHE A 86 9.05 12.49 -8.15
CA PHE A 86 7.93 13.37 -8.47
C PHE A 86 7.97 13.95 -9.88
N GLU A 87 9.16 14.28 -10.41
CA GLU A 87 9.30 14.79 -11.76
C GLU A 87 8.81 13.78 -12.81
N ASP A 88 9.22 12.52 -12.66
CA ASP A 88 8.82 11.44 -13.55
C ASP A 88 7.31 11.20 -13.50
N ILE A 89 6.71 11.21 -12.30
CA ILE A 89 5.27 11.07 -12.10
C ILE A 89 4.51 12.25 -12.71
N ALA A 90 4.98 13.49 -12.49
CA ALA A 90 4.35 14.70 -13.00
C ALA A 90 4.26 14.72 -14.53
N GLN A 91 5.32 14.25 -15.22
CA GLN A 91 5.35 14.15 -16.68
C GLN A 91 4.38 13.11 -17.25
N HIS A 92 3.98 12.11 -16.46
CA HIS A 92 3.12 11.00 -16.89
C HIS A 92 1.68 11.08 -16.34
N LEU A 93 1.31 12.17 -15.66
CA LEU A 93 -0.07 12.40 -15.24
C LEU A 93 -1.04 12.28 -16.42
N GLN A 94 -2.15 11.57 -16.20
CA GLN A 94 -3.21 11.49 -17.20
C GLN A 94 -4.34 12.44 -16.83
N TRP A 95 -4.45 13.54 -17.55
CA TRP A 95 -5.45 14.56 -17.30
C TRP A 95 -6.83 14.14 -17.81
N ILE A 96 -7.81 14.05 -16.91
CA ILE A 96 -9.24 13.99 -17.27
C ILE A 96 -9.67 15.35 -17.79
N GLU A 97 -9.33 16.39 -17.03
CA GLU A 97 -9.46 17.80 -17.39
C GLU A 97 -8.11 18.45 -17.14
N LYS A 98 -7.52 19.00 -18.22
CA LYS A 98 -6.15 19.50 -18.18
C LYS A 98 -5.96 20.53 -17.05
N ASP A 99 -4.88 20.40 -16.30
CA ASP A 99 -4.50 21.25 -15.18
C ASP A 99 -5.54 21.36 -14.05
N ARG A 100 -6.57 20.49 -14.06
CA ARG A 100 -7.64 20.48 -13.05
C ARG A 100 -7.90 19.13 -12.42
N ILE A 101 -8.04 18.05 -13.21
CA ILE A 101 -8.25 16.69 -12.67
C ILE A 101 -7.22 15.76 -13.31
N GLY A 102 -6.24 15.33 -12.53
CA GLY A 102 -5.15 14.46 -12.96
C GLY A 102 -5.19 13.09 -12.27
N ILE A 103 -5.03 12.03 -13.07
CA ILE A 103 -4.83 10.65 -12.58
C ILE A 103 -3.33 10.40 -12.43
N VAL A 104 -2.93 9.98 -11.26
CA VAL A 104 -1.52 9.67 -10.95
C VAL A 104 -1.15 8.32 -11.59
N PRO A 105 -0.01 8.24 -12.31
CA PRO A 105 0.51 6.99 -12.86
C PRO A 105 1.02 6.07 -11.75
N GLY A 106 1.00 4.76 -11.99
CA GLY A 106 1.72 3.80 -11.15
C GLY A 106 3.21 3.74 -11.49
N LEU A 107 3.95 2.86 -10.81
CA LEU A 107 5.36 2.58 -11.11
C LEU A 107 5.55 1.14 -11.57
N SER A 108 6.59 0.93 -12.39
CA SER A 108 7.06 -0.41 -12.77
C SER A 108 8.56 -0.55 -12.49
N THR A 109 8.98 -1.78 -12.20
CA THR A 109 10.38 -2.17 -12.10
C THR A 109 10.60 -3.50 -12.81
N PHE A 110 11.84 -3.86 -13.07
CA PHE A 110 12.20 -5.13 -13.69
C PHE A 110 13.24 -5.83 -12.81
N ASN A 111 12.84 -6.93 -12.21
CA ASN A 111 13.70 -7.80 -11.44
C ASN A 111 14.08 -9.00 -12.30
N ASP A 112 15.35 -9.10 -12.71
CA ASP A 112 15.84 -10.19 -13.58
C ASP A 112 14.96 -10.39 -14.83
N ALA A 113 14.62 -9.31 -15.52
CA ALA A 113 13.71 -9.25 -16.67
C ALA A 113 12.23 -9.57 -16.39
N THR A 114 11.85 -9.82 -15.14
CA THR A 114 10.45 -9.98 -14.74
C THR A 114 9.88 -8.64 -14.29
N PRO A 115 8.81 -8.15 -14.94
CA PRO A 115 8.18 -6.89 -14.54
C PRO A 115 7.44 -7.03 -13.21
N ASP A 116 7.50 -5.98 -12.40
CA ASP A 116 6.67 -5.78 -11.21
C ASP A 116 6.02 -4.40 -11.27
N VAL A 117 4.85 -4.23 -10.65
CA VAL A 117 4.09 -2.99 -10.72
C VAL A 117 3.47 -2.62 -9.38
N MET A 118 3.35 -1.31 -9.13
CA MET A 118 2.53 -0.77 -8.04
C MET A 118 1.66 0.37 -8.55
N ARG A 119 0.53 0.61 -7.87
CA ARG A 119 -0.37 1.74 -8.18
C ARG A 119 -1.14 2.18 -6.95
N GLY A 120 -0.81 3.38 -6.48
CA GLY A 120 -1.31 4.00 -5.25
C GLY A 120 -0.28 3.97 -4.12
N GLU A 121 0.51 2.92 -4.02
CA GLU A 121 1.56 2.77 -3.00
C GLU A 121 2.70 3.78 -3.21
N GLU A 122 3.02 4.17 -4.45
CA GLU A 122 4.03 5.19 -4.75
C GLU A 122 3.73 6.51 -4.05
N ILE A 123 2.47 6.92 -4.02
CA ILE A 123 2.05 8.15 -3.34
C ILE A 123 2.17 8.03 -1.83
N GLN A 124 1.89 6.86 -1.26
CA GLN A 124 2.09 6.62 0.17
C GLN A 124 3.58 6.69 0.54
N ILE A 125 4.45 6.13 -0.29
CA ILE A 125 5.90 6.18 -0.12
C ILE A 125 6.37 7.64 -0.12
N PHE A 126 6.04 8.42 -1.16
CA PHE A 126 6.41 9.83 -1.24
C PHE A 126 5.84 10.66 -0.09
N GLY A 127 4.63 10.34 0.36
CA GLY A 127 4.03 10.97 1.52
C GLY A 127 4.80 10.69 2.81
N ALA A 128 5.29 9.46 2.99
CA ALA A 128 6.14 9.11 4.13
C ALA A 128 7.46 9.88 4.10
N LEU A 129 8.14 9.94 2.96
CA LEU A 129 9.38 10.70 2.79
C LEU A 129 9.17 12.19 3.12
N ASN A 130 8.10 12.79 2.59
CA ASN A 130 7.75 14.18 2.85
C ASN A 130 7.47 14.45 4.33
N THR A 131 6.71 13.57 4.97
CA THR A 131 6.37 13.69 6.41
C THR A 131 7.59 13.53 7.31
N LEU A 132 8.48 12.60 6.99
CA LEU A 132 9.69 12.32 7.77
C LEU A 132 10.86 13.24 7.42
N LYS A 133 10.77 14.00 6.32
CA LYS A 133 11.84 14.85 5.77
C LYS A 133 13.13 14.05 5.51
N ILE A 134 12.97 12.87 4.88
CA ILE A 134 14.07 11.97 4.50
C ILE A 134 14.04 11.67 3.00
N GLU A 135 15.20 11.35 2.44
CA GLU A 135 15.36 11.07 1.01
C GLU A 135 15.73 9.62 0.71
N THR A 136 16.09 8.85 1.73
CA THR A 136 16.53 7.47 1.59
C THR A 136 15.89 6.61 2.66
N ALA A 137 15.24 5.53 2.24
CA ALA A 137 14.54 4.59 3.12
C ALA A 137 14.27 3.25 2.44
N GLN A 138 13.98 2.25 3.23
CA GLN A 138 13.27 1.05 2.82
C GLN A 138 11.86 1.10 3.41
N LEU A 139 10.86 0.65 2.66
CA LEU A 139 9.48 0.70 3.11
C LEU A 139 8.78 -0.63 2.79
N VAL A 140 7.99 -1.10 3.74
CA VAL A 140 7.04 -2.17 3.50
C VAL A 140 5.62 -1.63 3.62
N LEU A 141 4.78 -1.94 2.65
CA LEU A 141 3.37 -1.57 2.59
C LEU A 141 2.52 -2.85 2.61
N PRO A 142 2.17 -3.34 3.81
CA PRO A 142 1.34 -4.52 3.97
C PRO A 142 -0.04 -4.34 3.33
N GLY A 143 -0.49 -5.35 2.60
CA GLY A 143 -1.80 -5.32 1.93
C GLY A 143 -2.18 -6.67 1.35
N THR A 144 -3.19 -6.68 0.48
CA THR A 144 -3.52 -7.84 -0.34
C THR A 144 -2.30 -8.29 -1.14
N HIS A 145 -1.61 -7.31 -1.73
CA HIS A 145 -0.33 -7.44 -2.41
C HIS A 145 0.67 -6.52 -1.72
N SER A 146 1.43 -7.04 -0.76
CA SER A 146 2.42 -6.27 -0.01
C SER A 146 3.54 -5.79 -0.93
N LYS A 147 4.04 -4.56 -0.70
CA LYS A 147 5.17 -3.99 -1.44
C LYS A 147 6.37 -3.79 -0.52
N TRP A 148 7.54 -4.15 -1.00
CA TRP A 148 8.83 -3.80 -0.39
C TRP A 148 9.57 -2.88 -1.34
N ALA A 149 9.70 -1.63 -0.98
CA ALA A 149 10.26 -0.58 -1.82
C ALA A 149 11.59 -0.05 -1.28
N LYS A 150 12.48 0.29 -2.21
CA LYS A 150 13.75 0.96 -1.95
C LYS A 150 13.68 2.38 -2.48
N VAL A 151 14.05 3.32 -1.64
CA VAL A 151 14.13 4.73 -2.00
C VAL A 151 15.55 5.23 -1.78
N LEU A 152 16.09 5.91 -2.77
CA LEU A 152 17.38 6.56 -2.72
C LEU A 152 17.29 7.95 -3.37
N ASN A 153 17.73 8.98 -2.66
CA ASN A 153 17.72 10.37 -3.14
C ASN A 153 16.31 10.78 -3.66
N SER A 154 15.30 10.54 -2.86
CA SER A 154 13.89 10.83 -3.15
C SER A 154 13.32 10.15 -4.40
N LYS A 155 13.97 9.10 -4.94
CA LYS A 155 13.46 8.27 -6.03
C LYS A 155 13.22 6.85 -5.55
N ILE A 156 12.06 6.28 -5.91
CA ILE A 156 11.82 4.84 -5.76
C ILE A 156 12.66 4.13 -6.81
N THR A 157 13.68 3.41 -6.37
CA THR A 157 14.67 2.79 -7.26
C THR A 157 14.30 1.37 -7.65
N ASP A 158 13.62 0.65 -6.76
CA ASP A 158 13.20 -0.73 -6.96
C ASP A 158 12.11 -1.11 -5.97
N PHE A 159 11.33 -2.15 -6.29
CA PHE A 159 10.38 -2.76 -5.36
C PHE A 159 10.09 -4.21 -5.71
N LYS A 160 9.52 -4.93 -4.74
CA LYS A 160 9.02 -6.30 -4.90
C LYS A 160 7.63 -6.44 -4.33
N THR A 161 6.76 -7.14 -5.06
CA THR A 161 5.39 -7.45 -4.65
C THR A 161 5.30 -8.87 -4.09
N PHE A 162 4.58 -9.01 -2.98
CA PHE A 162 4.25 -10.30 -2.37
C PHE A 162 2.73 -10.43 -2.24
N MET A 163 2.17 -11.54 -2.63
CA MET A 163 0.72 -11.82 -2.58
C MET A 163 0.25 -12.26 -1.18
N THR A 164 0.85 -11.74 -0.12
CA THR A 164 0.72 -12.25 1.26
C THR A 164 -0.71 -12.19 1.77
N GLY A 165 -1.40 -11.05 1.59
CA GLY A 165 -2.79 -10.92 2.02
C GLY A 165 -3.75 -11.76 1.19
N GLU A 166 -3.54 -11.85 -0.12
CA GLU A 166 -4.34 -12.71 -1.01
C GLU A 166 -4.12 -14.20 -0.69
N PHE A 167 -2.86 -14.63 -0.50
CA PHE A 167 -2.57 -16.01 -0.08
C PHE A 167 -3.20 -16.35 1.27
N TYR A 168 -3.19 -15.41 2.22
CA TYR A 168 -3.88 -15.61 3.48
C TYR A 168 -5.38 -15.86 3.27
N ALA A 169 -6.05 -15.05 2.46
CA ALA A 169 -7.47 -15.21 2.15
C ALA A 169 -7.73 -16.56 1.44
N LEU A 170 -6.94 -16.90 0.42
CA LEU A 170 -7.07 -18.17 -0.29
C LEU A 170 -6.87 -19.37 0.63
N LEU A 171 -5.84 -19.37 1.45
CA LEU A 171 -5.56 -20.50 2.37
C LEU A 171 -6.61 -20.62 3.45
N SER A 172 -7.02 -19.52 4.06
CA SER A 172 -7.95 -19.51 5.20
C SER A 172 -9.42 -19.68 4.81
N GLN A 173 -9.80 -19.44 3.52
CA GLN A 173 -11.20 -19.48 3.08
C GLN A 173 -11.47 -20.51 1.97
N HIS A 174 -10.48 -20.83 1.12
CA HIS A 174 -10.69 -21.62 -0.10
C HIS A 174 -9.81 -22.88 -0.21
N SER A 175 -8.98 -23.17 0.80
CA SER A 175 -8.13 -24.37 0.82
C SER A 175 -8.61 -25.40 1.83
N ILE A 176 -7.89 -26.54 1.93
CA ILE A 176 -8.12 -27.54 2.98
C ILE A 176 -7.94 -26.96 4.39
N LEU A 177 -7.14 -25.88 4.53
CA LEU A 177 -6.90 -25.19 5.80
C LEU A 177 -8.16 -24.42 6.28
N ALA A 178 -9.03 -24.01 5.37
CA ALA A 178 -10.28 -23.32 5.69
C ALA A 178 -11.15 -24.11 6.70
N LYS A 179 -11.07 -25.43 6.66
CA LYS A 179 -11.83 -26.30 7.58
C LYS A 179 -11.39 -26.19 9.05
N THR A 180 -10.25 -25.61 9.30
CA THR A 180 -9.64 -25.46 10.63
C THR A 180 -9.29 -24.02 10.96
N CYS A 181 -9.78 -23.04 10.19
CA CYS A 181 -9.56 -21.62 10.37
C CYS A 181 -10.82 -20.88 10.81
N LEU A 182 -10.60 -19.77 11.51
CA LEU A 182 -11.60 -18.75 11.79
C LEU A 182 -11.01 -17.40 11.36
N PRO A 183 -11.21 -16.95 10.08
CA PRO A 183 -10.48 -15.84 9.48
C PRO A 183 -10.57 -14.52 10.25
N ASP A 184 -11.73 -14.19 10.79
CA ASP A 184 -11.98 -12.93 11.52
C ASP A 184 -11.66 -13.02 13.03
N ALA A 185 -10.99 -14.09 13.47
CA ALA A 185 -10.62 -14.23 14.87
C ALA A 185 -9.59 -13.19 15.30
N PRO A 186 -9.66 -12.67 16.53
CA PRO A 186 -8.63 -11.83 17.10
C PRO A 186 -7.26 -12.49 17.05
N LEU A 187 -6.23 -11.68 16.76
CA LEU A 187 -4.85 -12.17 16.70
C LEU A 187 -4.41 -12.79 18.02
N LYS A 188 -3.89 -14.02 17.97
CA LYS A 188 -3.21 -14.70 19.06
C LYS A 188 -1.70 -14.55 18.85
N LYS A 189 -1.10 -13.54 19.50
CA LYS A 189 0.28 -13.09 19.24
C LYS A 189 1.31 -14.22 19.35
N GLU A 190 1.22 -15.03 20.40
CA GLU A 190 2.17 -16.13 20.65
C GLU A 190 2.13 -17.15 19.51
N VAL A 191 0.94 -17.55 19.10
CA VAL A 191 0.74 -18.52 18.00
C VAL A 191 1.11 -17.91 16.63
N PHE A 192 0.86 -16.63 16.44
CA PHE A 192 1.34 -15.90 15.26
C PHE A 192 2.87 -15.94 15.17
N LEU A 193 3.56 -15.70 16.28
CA LEU A 193 5.03 -15.77 16.34
C LEU A 193 5.56 -17.20 16.12
N GLU A 194 4.84 -18.25 16.58
CA GLU A 194 5.18 -19.63 16.23
C GLU A 194 5.15 -19.84 14.70
N GLY A 195 4.15 -19.28 14.00
CA GLY A 195 4.07 -19.29 12.54
C GLY A 195 5.25 -18.55 11.89
N VAL A 196 5.60 -17.37 12.40
CA VAL A 196 6.77 -16.59 11.95
C VAL A 196 8.04 -17.43 12.08
N MET A 197 8.28 -18.04 13.23
CA MET A 197 9.48 -18.87 13.46
C MET A 197 9.49 -20.14 12.62
N GLN A 198 8.32 -20.74 12.36
CA GLN A 198 8.21 -21.91 11.47
C GLN A 198 8.65 -21.58 10.04
N SER A 199 8.34 -20.38 9.51
CA SER A 199 8.74 -19.96 8.18
C SER A 199 10.26 -19.90 8.00
N GLN A 200 11.00 -19.67 9.09
CA GLN A 200 12.47 -19.57 9.05
C GLN A 200 13.16 -20.92 8.86
N LYS A 201 12.48 -22.03 9.15
CA LYS A 201 13.04 -23.38 9.01
C LYS A 201 13.21 -23.78 7.54
N PRO A 202 14.08 -24.77 7.24
CA PRO A 202 14.12 -25.38 5.92
C PRO A 202 12.80 -26.04 5.52
N GLY A 203 12.44 -26.02 4.22
CA GLY A 203 11.25 -26.69 3.70
C GLY A 203 10.36 -25.81 2.81
N GLY A 204 10.40 -24.49 3.00
CA GLY A 204 9.66 -23.53 2.20
C GLY A 204 8.14 -23.52 2.46
N LEU A 205 7.47 -22.51 1.89
CA LEU A 205 6.08 -22.20 2.17
C LEU A 205 5.13 -23.38 1.93
N LEU A 206 5.27 -24.11 0.82
CA LEU A 206 4.35 -25.21 0.47
C LEU A 206 4.36 -26.34 1.52
N HIS A 207 5.53 -26.67 2.06
CA HIS A 207 5.65 -27.65 3.14
C HIS A 207 5.12 -27.08 4.46
N HIS A 208 5.52 -25.86 4.81
CA HIS A 208 5.15 -25.24 6.08
C HIS A 208 3.66 -24.94 6.19
N ALA A 209 2.98 -24.56 5.10
CA ALA A 209 1.55 -24.29 5.10
C ALA A 209 0.73 -25.51 5.57
N PHE A 210 1.15 -26.74 5.21
CA PHE A 210 0.46 -27.96 5.66
C PHE A 210 0.60 -28.20 7.16
N SER A 211 1.62 -27.63 7.81
CA SER A 211 1.77 -27.76 9.27
C SER A 211 0.59 -27.19 10.06
N ALA A 212 -0.08 -26.14 9.55
CA ALA A 212 -1.30 -25.63 10.16
C ALA A 212 -2.41 -26.70 10.20
N ARG A 213 -2.53 -27.52 9.14
CA ARG A 213 -3.48 -28.63 9.09
C ARG A 213 -3.13 -29.74 10.06
N SER A 214 -1.87 -30.17 10.08
CA SER A 214 -1.44 -31.26 10.97
C SER A 214 -1.53 -30.85 12.44
N LEU A 215 -1.12 -29.62 12.81
CA LEU A 215 -1.26 -29.12 14.17
C LEU A 215 -2.73 -29.09 14.64
N ALA A 216 -3.66 -28.68 13.76
CA ALA A 216 -5.08 -28.71 14.09
C ALA A 216 -5.64 -30.15 14.23
N LEU A 217 -5.20 -31.08 13.38
CA LEU A 217 -5.61 -32.50 13.47
C LEU A 217 -5.13 -33.17 14.78
N PHE A 218 -3.98 -32.76 15.29
CA PHE A 218 -3.44 -33.23 16.58
C PHE A 218 -3.87 -32.35 17.76
N GLU A 219 -4.92 -31.53 17.60
CA GLU A 219 -5.52 -30.67 18.63
C GLU A 219 -4.54 -29.67 19.29
N LYS A 220 -3.43 -29.35 18.59
CA LYS A 220 -2.45 -28.37 19.05
C LYS A 220 -2.84 -26.92 18.70
N LEU A 221 -3.71 -26.74 17.72
CA LEU A 221 -4.27 -25.44 17.35
C LEU A 221 -5.80 -25.54 17.26
N ASN A 222 -6.51 -24.63 17.91
CA ASN A 222 -7.93 -24.40 17.66
C ASN A 222 -8.13 -23.47 16.43
N PRO A 223 -9.38 -23.30 15.91
CA PRO A 223 -9.60 -22.51 14.68
C PRO A 223 -9.09 -21.07 14.70
N ALA A 224 -9.23 -20.37 15.83
CA ALA A 224 -8.73 -19.00 15.98
C ALA A 224 -7.19 -18.95 16.00
N GLN A 225 -6.56 -19.95 16.62
CA GLN A 225 -5.11 -20.10 16.63
C GLN A 225 -4.57 -20.47 15.25
N SER A 226 -5.24 -21.34 14.50
CA SER A 226 -4.83 -21.69 13.13
C SER A 226 -4.76 -20.48 12.21
N SER A 227 -5.74 -19.57 12.29
CA SER A 227 -5.72 -18.32 11.52
C SER A 227 -4.53 -17.44 11.87
N SER A 228 -4.21 -17.33 13.16
CA SER A 228 -3.04 -16.56 13.62
C SER A 228 -1.72 -17.18 13.15
N TYR A 229 -1.60 -18.51 13.26
CA TYR A 229 -0.43 -19.27 12.81
C TYR A 229 -0.16 -19.10 11.31
N ILE A 230 -1.20 -19.24 10.47
CA ILE A 230 -1.08 -19.06 9.01
C ILE A 230 -0.66 -17.63 8.68
N SER A 231 -1.24 -16.63 9.35
CA SER A 231 -0.84 -15.23 9.18
C SER A 231 0.64 -15.01 9.51
N GLY A 232 1.11 -15.57 10.62
CA GLY A 232 2.52 -15.49 11.00
C GLY A 232 3.44 -16.21 10.03
N LEU A 233 3.05 -17.37 9.55
CA LEU A 233 3.80 -18.15 8.57
C LEU A 233 4.01 -17.38 7.26
N LEU A 234 2.95 -16.78 6.72
CA LEU A 234 3.01 -16.02 5.46
C LEU A 234 3.82 -14.74 5.58
N ILE A 235 3.59 -13.97 6.65
CA ILE A 235 4.36 -12.74 6.90
C ILE A 235 5.83 -13.06 7.17
N GLY A 236 6.12 -14.12 7.91
CA GLY A 236 7.49 -14.56 8.16
C GLY A 236 8.22 -15.01 6.88
N GLU A 237 7.54 -15.71 5.96
CA GLU A 237 8.10 -16.12 4.67
C GLU A 237 8.36 -14.90 3.77
N GLU A 238 7.45 -13.93 3.75
CA GLU A 238 7.63 -12.66 3.04
C GLU A 238 8.86 -11.92 3.54
N ILE A 239 8.98 -11.71 4.87
CA ILE A 239 10.12 -11.02 5.47
C ILE A 239 11.42 -11.74 5.17
N LYS A 240 11.46 -13.08 5.31
CA LYS A 240 12.62 -13.91 4.97
C LYS A 240 13.07 -13.72 3.51
N SER A 241 12.11 -13.72 2.58
CA SER A 241 12.37 -13.52 1.16
C SER A 241 12.82 -12.09 0.86
N ALA A 242 12.16 -11.08 1.45
CA ALA A 242 12.51 -9.67 1.28
C ALA A 242 13.89 -9.34 1.85
N LYS A 243 14.26 -9.91 3.00
CA LYS A 243 15.57 -9.69 3.67
C LYS A 243 16.76 -9.97 2.75
N SER A 244 16.65 -10.96 1.86
CA SER A 244 17.71 -11.29 0.90
C SER A 244 18.03 -10.17 -0.10
N SER A 245 17.09 -9.22 -0.29
CA SER A 245 17.22 -8.09 -1.21
C SER A 245 17.29 -6.74 -0.50
N MET A 246 17.30 -6.69 0.84
CA MET A 246 17.41 -5.45 1.60
C MET A 246 18.77 -4.79 1.39
N GLN A 247 18.79 -3.46 1.44
CA GLN A 247 20.02 -2.67 1.49
C GLN A 247 20.70 -2.85 2.85
N SER A 248 21.88 -2.25 3.01
CA SER A 248 22.65 -2.34 4.25
C SER A 248 21.81 -2.05 5.50
N ASP A 249 22.15 -2.65 6.63
CA ASP A 249 21.47 -2.51 7.93
C ASP A 249 21.31 -1.05 8.43
N SER A 250 22.06 -0.10 7.84
CA SER A 250 21.99 1.32 8.18
C SER A 250 20.83 2.09 7.51
N THR A 251 20.16 1.53 6.50
CA THR A 251 19.03 2.20 5.84
C THR A 251 17.77 2.01 6.67
N PRO A 252 17.08 3.09 7.10
CA PRO A 252 15.90 2.96 7.94
C PRO A 252 14.77 2.23 7.21
N LEU A 253 14.07 1.33 7.92
CA LEU A 253 12.93 0.57 7.43
C LEU A 253 11.64 1.08 8.08
N PHE A 254 10.62 1.37 7.25
CA PHE A 254 9.32 1.82 7.71
C PHE A 254 8.21 0.87 7.26
N ILE A 255 7.18 0.74 8.10
CA ILE A 255 5.96 -0.03 7.81
C ILE A 255 4.81 0.96 7.61
N LEU A 256 4.20 0.96 6.43
CA LEU A 256 3.08 1.83 6.06
C LEU A 256 1.81 1.02 5.90
N GLY A 257 0.71 1.45 6.50
CA GLY A 257 -0.58 0.80 6.29
C GLY A 257 -1.51 0.88 7.51
N ASN A 258 -2.62 0.15 7.45
CA ASN A 258 -3.56 0.14 8.56
C ASN A 258 -2.94 -0.45 9.84
N SER A 259 -3.42 0.01 10.99
CA SER A 259 -2.83 -0.31 12.29
C SER A 259 -2.78 -1.81 12.61
N GLN A 260 -3.76 -2.60 12.15
CA GLN A 260 -3.78 -4.05 12.44
C GLN A 260 -2.69 -4.80 11.68
N LEU A 261 -2.48 -4.46 10.40
CA LEU A 261 -1.44 -5.09 9.59
C LEU A 261 -0.04 -4.60 9.99
N THR A 262 0.15 -3.29 10.20
CA THR A 262 1.44 -2.76 10.64
C THR A 262 1.87 -3.36 11.98
N GLN A 263 0.94 -3.59 12.90
CA GLN A 263 1.23 -4.25 14.17
C GLN A 263 1.71 -5.70 13.98
N ARG A 264 1.08 -6.49 13.07
CA ARG A 264 1.52 -7.87 12.78
C ARG A 264 2.94 -7.89 12.19
N TYR A 265 3.22 -6.98 11.24
CA TYR A 265 4.56 -6.87 10.66
C TYR A 265 5.59 -6.42 11.70
N ALA A 266 5.25 -5.46 12.56
CA ALA A 266 6.13 -5.04 13.65
C ALA A 266 6.47 -6.20 14.60
N PHE A 267 5.48 -7.01 15.01
CA PHE A 267 5.71 -8.20 15.82
C PHE A 267 6.61 -9.23 15.14
N ALA A 268 6.38 -9.46 13.83
CA ALA A 268 7.20 -10.41 13.09
C ALA A 268 8.63 -9.92 12.89
N MET A 269 8.81 -8.64 12.58
CA MET A 269 10.13 -8.03 12.41
C MET A 269 10.92 -8.02 13.71
N ASP A 270 10.29 -7.65 14.83
CA ASP A 270 10.90 -7.70 16.16
C ASP A 270 11.40 -9.12 16.49
N ALA A 271 10.55 -10.13 16.26
CA ALA A 271 10.93 -11.54 16.48
C ALA A 271 12.04 -12.04 15.55
N LEU A 272 12.25 -11.39 14.39
CA LEU A 272 13.29 -11.70 13.41
C LEU A 272 14.50 -10.74 13.49
N GLU A 273 14.59 -9.94 14.57
CA GLU A 273 15.66 -8.98 14.85
C GLU A 273 15.84 -7.93 13.74
N LEU A 274 14.73 -7.49 13.16
CA LEU A 274 14.68 -6.41 12.17
C LEU A 274 14.05 -5.16 12.79
N SER A 275 14.85 -4.09 12.90
CA SER A 275 14.35 -2.80 13.38
C SER A 275 13.51 -2.12 12.29
N ALA A 276 12.25 -1.81 12.59
CA ALA A 276 11.35 -1.09 11.71
C ALA A 276 10.42 -0.15 12.48
N GLN A 277 10.08 0.97 11.89
CA GLN A 277 9.17 1.96 12.48
C GLN A 277 7.83 1.96 11.74
N ALA A 278 6.73 1.76 12.45
CA ALA A 278 5.39 1.89 11.89
C ALA A 278 4.99 3.38 11.73
N LEU A 279 4.40 3.72 10.60
CA LEU A 279 3.86 5.05 10.29
C LEU A 279 2.33 4.97 10.09
N ALA A 280 1.66 6.09 10.37
CA ALA A 280 0.21 6.18 10.25
C ALA A 280 -0.26 6.23 8.78
N ASP A 281 -1.51 5.81 8.52
CA ASP A 281 -2.16 5.76 7.19
C ASP A 281 -2.33 7.12 6.47
N GLU A 282 -2.10 8.24 7.15
CA GLU A 282 -2.37 9.58 6.62
C GLU A 282 -1.33 10.09 5.61
N VAL A 283 -0.27 9.32 5.37
CA VAL A 283 0.80 9.69 4.44
C VAL A 283 0.33 9.86 2.99
N THR A 284 -0.78 9.23 2.58
CA THR A 284 -1.35 9.40 1.23
C THR A 284 -1.65 10.87 0.93
N TRP A 285 -2.23 11.59 1.88
CA TRP A 285 -2.58 13.00 1.70
C TRP A 285 -1.36 13.88 1.60
N SER A 286 -0.34 13.61 2.40
CA SER A 286 0.98 14.27 2.31
C SER A 286 1.65 14.01 0.96
N GLY A 287 1.54 12.80 0.40
CA GLY A 287 2.11 12.46 -0.91
C GLY A 287 1.43 13.18 -2.07
N LEU A 288 0.09 13.22 -2.09
CA LEU A 288 -0.66 13.95 -3.11
C LEU A 288 -0.44 15.46 -3.01
N TRP A 289 -0.34 16.00 -1.78
CA TRP A 289 -0.01 17.40 -1.60
C TRP A 289 1.41 17.74 -2.05
N ALA A 290 2.39 16.90 -1.74
CA ALA A 290 3.77 17.09 -2.20
C ALA A 290 3.89 17.02 -3.73
N LEU A 291 3.10 16.18 -4.40
CA LEU A 291 3.01 16.16 -5.86
C LEU A 291 2.36 17.44 -6.39
N ALA A 292 1.29 17.94 -5.73
CA ALA A 292 0.68 19.22 -6.11
C ALA A 292 1.64 20.41 -5.96
N HIS A 293 2.43 20.43 -4.87
CA HIS A 293 3.50 21.40 -4.67
C HIS A 293 4.56 21.31 -5.77
N HIS A 294 4.98 20.12 -6.16
CA HIS A 294 5.94 19.92 -7.24
C HIS A 294 5.41 20.45 -8.59
N LEU A 295 4.12 20.22 -8.89
CA LEU A 295 3.47 20.70 -10.12
C LEU A 295 3.27 22.23 -10.14
N TYR A 296 2.93 22.81 -8.99
CA TYR A 296 2.53 24.22 -8.86
C TYR A 296 3.14 24.84 -7.59
N PRO A 297 4.47 25.03 -7.52
CA PRO A 297 5.17 25.47 -6.29
C PRO A 297 4.75 26.88 -5.81
N ASP A 298 4.31 27.74 -6.71
CA ASP A 298 3.81 29.07 -6.35
C ASP A 298 2.42 29.03 -5.67
N HIS A 299 1.67 27.95 -5.82
CA HIS A 299 0.31 27.78 -5.32
C HIS A 299 0.26 26.96 -4.02
N PHE A 300 1.10 25.94 -3.91
CA PHE A 300 1.21 25.06 -2.75
C PHE A 300 2.56 25.29 -2.07
N LYS A 301 2.58 25.82 -0.85
CA LYS A 301 3.81 26.23 -0.17
C LYS A 301 4.20 25.24 0.92
N LEU A 302 5.45 24.84 0.92
CA LEU A 302 6.04 24.10 2.04
C LEU A 302 6.07 25.04 3.27
N SER A 303 5.44 24.64 4.37
CA SER A 303 5.48 25.32 5.66
C SER A 303 6.79 25.03 6.41
#